data_c3d69a5acff8e6df7394c3dba4bfcc8e
#
_entry.id   c3d69a5acff8e6df7394c3dba4bfcc8e
#
_cell.length_a   1.000
_cell.length_b   1.000
_cell.length_c   1.000
_cell.angle_alpha   90.00
_cell.angle_beta   90.00
_cell.angle_gamma   90.00
#
_symmetry.space_group_name_H-M   'P 1'
#
loop_
_entity.id
_entity.type
_entity.pdbx_description
1 polymer ?
#
loop_
_entity_poly.entity_id
_entity_poly.type
_entity_poly.pdbx_seq_one_letter_code
_entity_poly.pdbx_strand_id
1 'polypeptide(L)'
;MNLPATQVPTKNKPTLLVIDDEAGPRDALKVILRPFFNIQIAESASAAMDVLNSQPIDLITLDQKLPDRQGIDLLQDIKHHHAGVEVIIITGYGSLKSAMEGIRHGAAGYLLKPFNVTELLSLVNQTLEKKQRLDFLRHFIGTSTSLWGSDTESAQAWKELLAGYHAIGKPTSDDTPGSESIPDFLPLFSDLLEAKDRQLLNHCSRVSFYATLLANRINLTLAEQKSLALGAFLHDIGKIGPEPYQFADDEISVTGEVVDNRHHPERGAKLVLPLGLPAEVGQIIAYHHERWDGSGYPFGLQGEGIPQLARIVCLAQTFDHLTAELPGRTPLSIDDACQQMRSYAGTHFEPKLTELFARVVQECKASLPAMAIATTPIDRSDS
;
A
#
# COMPACT_ATOMS: atom_id res chain seq x y z
N MET A 1 -36.63 -3.90 -16.89
CA MET A 1 -35.43 -4.30 -17.67
C MET A 1 -34.50 -5.04 -16.73
N ASN A 2 -34.35 -6.35 -16.93
CA ASN A 2 -33.51 -7.21 -16.09
C ASN A 2 -32.04 -6.84 -16.36
N LEU A 3 -31.32 -6.35 -15.35
CA LEU A 3 -29.88 -6.26 -15.36
C LEU A 3 -29.30 -7.69 -15.42
N PRO A 4 -28.27 -7.94 -16.23
CA PRO A 4 -27.66 -9.26 -16.27
C PRO A 4 -26.98 -9.50 -14.90
N ALA A 5 -27.35 -10.61 -14.27
CA ALA A 5 -26.69 -11.12 -13.09
C ALA A 5 -25.17 -11.23 -13.38
N THR A 6 -24.39 -10.52 -12.61
CA THR A 6 -22.92 -10.64 -12.60
C THR A 6 -22.59 -12.09 -12.31
N GLN A 7 -22.22 -12.85 -13.33
CA GLN A 7 -21.75 -14.23 -13.16
C GLN A 7 -20.48 -14.16 -12.31
N VAL A 8 -20.58 -14.62 -11.07
CA VAL A 8 -19.41 -15.00 -10.26
C VAL A 8 -18.64 -16.03 -11.09
N PRO A 9 -17.36 -15.78 -11.42
CA PRO A 9 -16.60 -16.71 -12.25
C PRO A 9 -16.54 -18.05 -11.55
N THR A 10 -16.90 -19.12 -12.27
CA THR A 10 -16.74 -20.51 -11.85
C THR A 10 -15.31 -20.70 -11.31
N LYS A 11 -15.20 -21.17 -10.06
CA LYS A 11 -13.93 -21.42 -9.35
C LYS A 11 -13.05 -22.41 -10.13
N ASN A 12 -12.31 -21.93 -11.12
CA ASN A 12 -11.15 -22.66 -11.59
C ASN A 12 -10.12 -22.70 -10.45
N LYS A 13 -9.54 -23.90 -10.19
CA LYS A 13 -8.47 -24.01 -9.19
C LYS A 13 -7.36 -23.02 -9.53
N PRO A 14 -6.86 -22.22 -8.57
CA PRO A 14 -5.71 -21.35 -8.81
C PRO A 14 -4.51 -22.15 -9.33
N THR A 15 -3.70 -21.52 -10.17
CA THR A 15 -2.50 -22.13 -10.74
C THR A 15 -1.27 -21.62 -10.01
N LEU A 16 -0.52 -22.56 -9.41
CA LEU A 16 0.73 -22.29 -8.68
C LEU A 16 1.93 -22.78 -9.48
N LEU A 17 3.00 -21.99 -9.51
CA LEU A 17 4.29 -22.37 -10.06
C LEU A 17 5.27 -22.61 -8.91
N VAL A 18 5.81 -23.84 -8.82
CA VAL A 18 6.85 -24.23 -7.87
C VAL A 18 8.20 -24.11 -8.54
N ILE A 19 9.06 -23.22 -8.05
CA ILE A 19 10.42 -22.99 -8.57
C ILE A 19 11.42 -23.42 -7.51
N ASP A 20 12.15 -24.50 -7.79
CA ASP A 20 13.14 -25.09 -6.89
C ASP A 20 14.06 -25.97 -7.74
N ASP A 21 15.38 -25.84 -7.61
CA ASP A 21 16.36 -26.63 -8.38
C ASP A 21 16.48 -28.06 -7.84
N GLU A 22 16.19 -28.25 -6.56
CA GLU A 22 16.26 -29.58 -5.92
C GLU A 22 14.97 -30.37 -6.20
N ALA A 23 15.09 -31.56 -6.85
CA ALA A 23 13.94 -32.39 -7.19
C ALA A 23 13.12 -32.83 -5.96
N GLY A 24 13.77 -33.12 -4.83
CA GLY A 24 13.11 -33.57 -3.61
C GLY A 24 12.10 -32.55 -3.05
N PRO A 25 12.52 -31.31 -2.70
CA PRO A 25 11.63 -30.25 -2.24
C PRO A 25 10.57 -29.90 -3.28
N ARG A 26 10.93 -29.81 -4.57
CA ARG A 26 9.99 -29.51 -5.67
C ARG A 26 8.87 -30.55 -5.77
N ASP A 27 9.21 -31.85 -5.73
CA ASP A 27 8.22 -32.92 -5.78
C ASP A 27 7.36 -32.97 -4.51
N ALA A 28 7.96 -32.72 -3.34
CA ALA A 28 7.22 -32.64 -2.08
C ALA A 28 6.17 -31.52 -2.11
N LEU A 29 6.54 -30.31 -2.52
CA LEU A 29 5.61 -29.18 -2.70
C LEU A 29 4.49 -29.52 -3.68
N LYS A 30 4.84 -30.14 -4.82
CA LYS A 30 3.85 -30.58 -5.81
C LYS A 30 2.84 -31.56 -5.21
N VAL A 31 3.28 -32.54 -4.44
CA VAL A 31 2.40 -33.54 -3.81
C VAL A 31 1.49 -32.88 -2.78
N ILE A 32 2.01 -31.97 -1.95
CA ILE A 32 1.24 -31.29 -0.91
C ILE A 32 0.17 -30.36 -1.52
N LEU A 33 0.51 -29.62 -2.57
CA LEU A 33 -0.34 -28.56 -3.12
C LEU A 33 -1.32 -29.04 -4.19
N ARG A 34 -1.01 -30.13 -4.92
CA ARG A 34 -1.84 -30.68 -6.02
C ARG A 34 -3.31 -30.98 -5.68
N PRO A 35 -3.67 -31.43 -4.46
CA PRO A 35 -5.09 -31.63 -4.12
C PRO A 35 -5.91 -30.34 -4.21
N PHE A 36 -5.31 -29.19 -3.97
CA PHE A 36 -5.98 -27.89 -3.84
C PHE A 36 -5.79 -26.99 -5.05
N PHE A 37 -4.67 -27.14 -5.80
CA PHE A 37 -4.22 -26.19 -6.83
C PHE A 37 -3.81 -26.90 -8.12
N ASN A 38 -3.80 -26.18 -9.23
CA ASN A 38 -3.13 -26.61 -10.46
C ASN A 38 -1.63 -26.29 -10.30
N ILE A 39 -0.76 -27.30 -10.45
CA ILE A 39 0.66 -27.11 -10.16
C ILE A 39 1.48 -27.16 -11.45
N GLN A 40 2.25 -26.12 -11.67
CA GLN A 40 3.35 -26.04 -12.61
C GLN A 40 4.67 -26.12 -11.85
N ILE A 41 5.73 -26.56 -12.50
CA ILE A 41 7.05 -26.68 -11.88
C ILE A 41 8.13 -26.09 -12.80
N ALA A 42 9.17 -25.50 -12.20
CA ALA A 42 10.37 -25.07 -12.89
C ALA A 42 11.61 -25.38 -12.03
N GLU A 43 12.71 -25.71 -12.68
CA GLU A 43 13.97 -26.08 -12.02
C GLU A 43 15.04 -24.96 -12.14
N SER A 44 14.69 -23.87 -12.81
CA SER A 44 15.57 -22.71 -13.03
C SER A 44 14.75 -21.45 -13.23
N ALA A 45 15.39 -20.28 -13.13
CA ALA A 45 14.76 -19.01 -13.41
C ALA A 45 14.30 -18.87 -14.87
N SER A 46 15.12 -19.37 -15.81
CA SER A 46 14.76 -19.37 -17.25
C SER A 46 13.50 -20.19 -17.50
N ALA A 47 13.43 -21.44 -16.99
CA ALA A 47 12.25 -22.29 -17.12
C ALA A 47 11.01 -21.66 -16.47
N ALA A 48 11.18 -20.96 -15.33
CA ALA A 48 10.09 -20.25 -14.67
C ALA A 48 9.51 -19.10 -15.53
N MET A 49 10.38 -18.31 -16.18
CA MET A 49 9.95 -17.24 -17.09
C MET A 49 9.25 -17.79 -18.32
N ASP A 50 9.67 -18.92 -18.86
CA ASP A 50 8.97 -19.58 -19.99
C ASP A 50 7.55 -19.99 -19.59
N VAL A 51 7.35 -20.53 -18.40
CA VAL A 51 6.02 -20.89 -17.88
C VAL A 51 5.18 -19.64 -17.69
N LEU A 52 5.73 -18.57 -17.08
CA LEU A 52 5.02 -17.30 -16.83
C LEU A 52 4.57 -16.61 -18.13
N ASN A 53 5.36 -16.72 -19.19
CA ASN A 53 5.02 -16.18 -20.50
C ASN A 53 4.00 -17.02 -21.27
N SER A 54 3.83 -18.30 -20.91
CA SER A 54 2.96 -19.24 -21.65
C SER A 54 1.55 -19.36 -21.09
N GLN A 55 1.36 -19.10 -19.78
CA GLN A 55 0.07 -19.27 -19.11
C GLN A 55 -0.05 -18.40 -17.84
N PRO A 56 -1.30 -18.08 -17.44
CA PRO A 56 -1.53 -17.31 -16.23
C PRO A 56 -1.16 -18.12 -14.98
N ILE A 57 -0.40 -17.49 -14.09
CA ILE A 57 0.00 -18.01 -12.77
C ILE A 57 -0.56 -17.09 -11.69
N ASP A 58 -1.15 -17.66 -10.64
CA ASP A 58 -1.71 -16.89 -9.52
C ASP A 58 -0.69 -16.68 -8.41
N LEU A 59 0.12 -17.70 -8.12
CA LEU A 59 1.10 -17.67 -7.04
C LEU A 59 2.34 -18.49 -7.40
N ILE A 60 3.49 -18.05 -6.93
CA ILE A 60 4.77 -18.70 -7.07
C ILE A 60 5.30 -19.08 -5.69
N THR A 61 5.83 -20.31 -5.54
CA THR A 61 6.78 -20.64 -4.49
C THR A 61 8.18 -20.61 -5.09
N LEU A 62 9.08 -19.82 -4.51
CA LEU A 62 10.40 -19.52 -5.08
C LEU A 62 11.53 -19.89 -4.11
N ASP A 63 12.44 -20.75 -4.51
CA ASP A 63 13.70 -20.90 -3.79
C ASP A 63 14.66 -19.73 -4.11
N GLN A 64 15.44 -19.34 -3.11
CA GLN A 64 16.43 -18.27 -3.26
C GLN A 64 17.64 -18.69 -4.10
N LYS A 65 18.00 -19.95 -4.08
CA LYS A 65 19.12 -20.47 -4.85
C LYS A 65 18.61 -21.20 -6.08
N LEU A 66 18.93 -20.69 -7.24
CA LEU A 66 18.68 -21.36 -8.51
C LEU A 66 19.99 -21.50 -9.28
N PRO A 67 20.08 -22.47 -10.21
CA PRO A 67 21.35 -22.80 -10.88
C PRO A 67 21.83 -21.69 -11.81
N ASP A 68 20.93 -20.87 -12.33
CA ASP A 68 21.19 -19.86 -13.34
C ASP A 68 21.20 -18.41 -12.79
N ARG A 69 20.55 -18.15 -11.62
CA ARG A 69 20.55 -16.82 -10.97
C ARG A 69 20.01 -16.87 -9.54
N GLN A 70 20.15 -15.77 -8.80
CA GLN A 70 19.58 -15.65 -7.46
C GLN A 70 18.05 -15.48 -7.53
N GLY A 71 17.33 -16.11 -6.60
CA GLY A 71 15.86 -16.00 -6.55
C GLY A 71 15.36 -14.58 -6.31
N ILE A 72 16.14 -13.73 -5.62
CA ILE A 72 15.79 -12.34 -5.40
C ILE A 72 15.77 -11.53 -6.71
N ASP A 73 16.71 -11.80 -7.63
CA ASP A 73 16.74 -11.14 -8.93
C ASP A 73 15.56 -11.59 -9.80
N LEU A 74 15.22 -12.89 -9.71
CA LEU A 74 14.03 -13.42 -10.39
C LEU A 74 12.74 -12.80 -9.83
N LEU A 75 12.65 -12.61 -8.50
CA LEU A 75 11.51 -11.93 -7.86
C LEU A 75 11.32 -10.52 -8.41
N GLN A 76 12.39 -9.75 -8.55
CA GLN A 76 12.33 -8.40 -9.12
C GLN A 76 11.79 -8.40 -10.55
N ASP A 77 12.29 -9.31 -11.40
CA ASP A 77 11.81 -9.45 -12.78
C ASP A 77 10.33 -9.87 -12.83
N ILE A 78 9.91 -10.82 -11.99
CA ILE A 78 8.51 -11.24 -11.89
C ILE A 78 7.64 -10.05 -11.50
N LYS A 79 8.02 -9.30 -10.47
CA LYS A 79 7.22 -8.15 -10.03
C LYS A 79 7.21 -6.99 -11.04
N HIS A 80 8.23 -6.88 -11.86
CA HIS A 80 8.28 -5.88 -12.95
C HIS A 80 7.39 -6.26 -14.15
N HIS A 81 7.43 -7.52 -14.59
CA HIS A 81 6.75 -7.96 -15.83
C HIS A 81 5.40 -8.63 -15.54
N HIS A 82 5.19 -9.19 -14.37
CA HIS A 82 4.02 -9.94 -13.95
C HIS A 82 3.52 -9.47 -12.56
N ALA A 83 3.26 -8.17 -12.42
CA ALA A 83 2.94 -7.51 -11.13
C ALA A 83 1.75 -8.15 -10.38
N GLY A 84 0.81 -8.78 -11.10
CA GLY A 84 -0.36 -9.46 -10.51
C GLY A 84 -0.08 -10.86 -9.94
N VAL A 85 1.16 -11.38 -10.08
CA VAL A 85 1.55 -12.69 -9.56
C VAL A 85 2.11 -12.55 -8.16
N GLU A 86 1.57 -13.31 -7.20
CA GLU A 86 2.09 -13.31 -5.86
C GLU A 86 3.26 -14.30 -5.71
N VAL A 87 4.26 -13.94 -4.89
CA VAL A 87 5.47 -14.76 -4.71
C VAL A 87 5.71 -15.01 -3.22
N ILE A 88 5.81 -16.28 -2.85
CA ILE A 88 6.24 -16.74 -1.53
C ILE A 88 7.65 -17.32 -1.67
N ILE A 89 8.62 -16.79 -0.92
CA ILE A 89 9.97 -17.33 -0.87
C ILE A 89 9.99 -18.51 0.09
N ILE A 90 10.51 -19.66 -0.36
CA ILE A 90 10.67 -20.88 0.45
C ILE A 90 12.12 -21.35 0.34
N THR A 91 12.92 -21.18 1.38
CA THR A 91 14.37 -21.47 1.31
C THR A 91 14.94 -22.15 2.55
N GLY A 92 15.97 -22.97 2.38
CA GLY A 92 16.77 -23.53 3.46
C GLY A 92 17.87 -22.58 3.99
N TYR A 93 18.09 -21.47 3.32
CA TYR A 93 19.12 -20.48 3.64
C TYR A 93 18.51 -19.16 4.07
N GLY A 94 17.96 -19.11 5.27
CA GLY A 94 17.25 -17.92 5.75
C GLY A 94 18.06 -17.12 6.77
N SER A 95 18.18 -15.82 6.53
CA SER A 95 18.54 -14.84 7.54
C SER A 95 17.43 -13.80 7.64
N LEU A 96 17.33 -13.11 8.78
CA LEU A 96 16.40 -11.98 8.90
C LEU A 96 16.62 -10.96 7.77
N LYS A 97 17.88 -10.74 7.39
CA LYS A 97 18.24 -9.82 6.29
C LYS A 97 17.64 -10.26 4.95
N SER A 98 17.79 -11.55 4.59
CA SER A 98 17.24 -12.06 3.31
C SER A 98 15.71 -12.08 3.29
N ALA A 99 15.06 -12.34 4.43
CA ALA A 99 13.61 -12.24 4.55
C ALA A 99 13.13 -10.79 4.35
N MET A 100 13.77 -9.82 5.02
CA MET A 100 13.46 -8.39 4.86
C MET A 100 13.68 -7.91 3.41
N GLU A 101 14.74 -8.39 2.76
CA GLU A 101 15.04 -8.07 1.36
C GLU A 101 13.95 -8.63 0.42
N GLY A 102 13.56 -9.89 0.60
CA GLY A 102 12.44 -10.48 -0.15
C GLY A 102 11.14 -9.69 -0.03
N ILE A 103 10.77 -9.31 1.19
CA ILE A 103 9.56 -8.49 1.43
C ILE A 103 9.67 -7.09 0.77
N ARG A 104 10.85 -6.44 0.85
CA ARG A 104 11.10 -5.14 0.18
C ARG A 104 10.90 -5.24 -1.33
N HIS A 105 11.32 -6.34 -1.96
CA HIS A 105 11.15 -6.58 -3.40
C HIS A 105 9.78 -7.16 -3.77
N GLY A 106 8.84 -7.19 -2.81
CA GLY A 106 7.44 -7.51 -3.09
C GLY A 106 7.08 -8.98 -2.93
N ALA A 107 7.88 -9.78 -2.24
CA ALA A 107 7.41 -11.10 -1.81
C ALA A 107 6.18 -10.95 -0.88
N ALA A 108 5.17 -11.77 -1.12
CA ALA A 108 3.96 -11.81 -0.30
C ALA A 108 4.16 -12.59 1.00
N GLY A 109 5.18 -13.46 1.04
CA GLY A 109 5.52 -14.23 2.21
C GLY A 109 6.91 -14.86 2.15
N TYR A 110 7.35 -15.37 3.28
CA TYR A 110 8.65 -16.02 3.43
C TYR A 110 8.51 -17.22 4.36
N LEU A 111 9.05 -18.37 3.97
CA LEU A 111 8.98 -19.62 4.71
C LEU A 111 10.36 -20.32 4.74
N LEU A 112 10.79 -20.75 5.91
CA LEU A 112 12.06 -21.46 6.07
C LEU A 112 11.87 -22.98 5.95
N LYS A 113 12.74 -23.64 5.19
CA LYS A 113 12.88 -25.11 5.19
C LYS A 113 13.70 -25.54 6.43
N PRO A 114 13.30 -26.58 7.18
CA PRO A 114 12.08 -27.36 7.02
C PRO A 114 10.85 -26.65 7.59
N PHE A 115 9.72 -26.73 6.89
CA PHE A 115 8.43 -26.16 7.31
C PHE A 115 7.39 -27.27 7.50
N ASN A 116 6.30 -26.96 8.23
CA ASN A 116 5.19 -27.88 8.33
C ASN A 116 4.14 -27.60 7.24
N VAL A 117 3.37 -28.63 6.88
CA VAL A 117 2.36 -28.56 5.81
C VAL A 117 1.27 -27.55 6.13
N THR A 118 0.86 -27.44 7.40
CA THR A 118 -0.19 -26.51 7.84
C THR A 118 0.26 -25.06 7.66
N GLU A 119 1.50 -24.75 8.02
CA GLU A 119 2.09 -23.42 7.85
C GLU A 119 2.16 -23.02 6.38
N LEU A 120 2.64 -23.92 5.51
CA LEU A 120 2.66 -23.71 4.07
C LEU A 120 1.26 -23.44 3.50
N LEU A 121 0.28 -24.31 3.81
CA LEU A 121 -1.08 -24.18 3.29
C LEU A 121 -1.76 -22.91 3.82
N SER A 122 -1.54 -22.55 5.09
CA SER A 122 -2.07 -21.30 5.67
C SER A 122 -1.51 -20.09 4.92
N LEU A 123 -0.20 -20.03 4.70
CA LEU A 123 0.45 -18.93 4.00
C LEU A 123 -0.02 -18.81 2.54
N VAL A 124 -0.12 -19.94 1.82
CA VAL A 124 -0.61 -19.98 0.44
C VAL A 124 -2.06 -19.49 0.37
N ASN A 125 -2.94 -19.97 1.24
CA ASN A 125 -4.35 -19.57 1.25
C ASN A 125 -4.50 -18.08 1.58
N GLN A 126 -3.84 -17.57 2.62
CA GLN A 126 -3.88 -16.15 2.98
C GLN A 126 -3.40 -15.25 1.83
N THR A 127 -2.33 -15.67 1.15
CA THR A 127 -1.79 -14.93 0.00
C THR A 127 -2.78 -14.89 -1.17
N LEU A 128 -3.41 -16.03 -1.49
CA LEU A 128 -4.41 -16.12 -2.56
C LEU A 128 -5.69 -15.36 -2.23
N GLU A 129 -6.16 -15.42 -0.98
CA GLU A 129 -7.32 -14.62 -0.53
C GLU A 129 -7.04 -13.13 -0.65
N LYS A 130 -5.85 -12.68 -0.23
CA LYS A 130 -5.44 -11.29 -0.41
C LYS A 130 -5.40 -10.91 -1.89
N LYS A 131 -4.80 -11.74 -2.75
CA LYS A 131 -4.81 -11.52 -4.20
C LYS A 131 -6.23 -11.37 -4.74
N GLN A 132 -7.15 -12.27 -4.38
CA GLN A 132 -8.55 -12.20 -4.82
C GLN A 132 -9.22 -10.90 -4.39
N ARG A 133 -8.98 -10.43 -3.14
CA ARG A 133 -9.50 -9.13 -2.68
C ARG A 133 -8.94 -7.97 -3.49
N LEU A 134 -7.62 -7.96 -3.73
CA LEU A 134 -6.99 -6.92 -4.54
C LEU A 134 -7.49 -6.91 -5.99
N ASP A 135 -7.64 -8.08 -6.61
CA ASP A 135 -8.16 -8.18 -7.98
C ASP A 135 -9.63 -7.74 -8.08
N PHE A 136 -10.45 -8.10 -7.09
CA PHE A 136 -11.83 -7.60 -6.96
C PHE A 136 -11.84 -6.06 -6.83
N LEU A 137 -11.02 -5.49 -5.95
CA LEU A 137 -10.96 -4.06 -5.72
C LEU A 137 -10.46 -3.31 -6.95
N ARG A 138 -9.43 -3.79 -7.63
CA ARG A 138 -8.94 -3.21 -8.90
C ARG A 138 -10.05 -3.18 -9.96
N HIS A 139 -10.76 -4.29 -10.10
CA HIS A 139 -11.90 -4.35 -11.03
C HIS A 139 -12.98 -3.36 -10.63
N PHE A 140 -13.36 -3.33 -9.35
CA PHE A 140 -14.42 -2.45 -8.84
C PHE A 140 -14.05 -0.98 -9.02
N ILE A 141 -12.85 -0.55 -8.63
CA ILE A 141 -12.35 0.83 -8.81
C ILE A 141 -12.33 1.21 -10.29
N GLY A 142 -11.90 0.30 -11.18
CA GLY A 142 -11.79 0.56 -12.61
C GLY A 142 -13.13 0.64 -13.34
N THR A 143 -14.20 0.04 -12.80
CA THR A 143 -15.50 -0.06 -13.48
C THR A 143 -16.62 0.75 -12.83
N SER A 144 -16.55 0.99 -11.52
CA SER A 144 -17.60 1.67 -10.76
C SER A 144 -17.43 3.19 -10.80
N THR A 145 -18.16 3.87 -11.69
CA THR A 145 -18.26 5.33 -11.69
C THR A 145 -19.11 5.84 -10.52
N SER A 146 -19.94 5.00 -9.92
CA SER A 146 -20.87 5.35 -8.84
C SER A 146 -20.18 5.77 -7.55
N LEU A 147 -18.94 5.30 -7.30
CA LEU A 147 -18.14 5.78 -6.15
C LEU A 147 -17.91 7.28 -6.18
N TRP A 148 -17.89 7.87 -7.36
CA TRP A 148 -17.61 9.29 -7.62
C TRP A 148 -18.88 10.08 -7.96
N GLY A 149 -20.04 9.46 -7.87
CA GLY A 149 -21.35 10.03 -8.17
C GLY A 149 -21.92 10.90 -7.06
N SER A 150 -23.25 11.01 -7.03
CA SER A 150 -23.97 11.65 -5.94
C SER A 150 -23.81 10.91 -4.62
N ASP A 151 -24.12 11.53 -3.48
CA ASP A 151 -24.01 10.91 -2.15
C ASP A 151 -24.79 9.60 -2.06
N THR A 152 -25.96 9.51 -2.71
CA THR A 152 -26.77 8.29 -2.74
C THR A 152 -26.11 7.19 -3.57
N GLU A 153 -25.54 7.53 -4.73
CA GLU A 153 -24.83 6.58 -5.60
C GLU A 153 -23.55 6.07 -4.93
N SER A 154 -22.80 6.97 -4.30
CA SER A 154 -21.60 6.64 -3.55
C SER A 154 -21.91 5.73 -2.37
N ALA A 155 -22.96 6.00 -1.59
CA ALA A 155 -23.38 5.13 -0.49
C ALA A 155 -23.82 3.75 -0.96
N GLN A 156 -24.48 3.64 -2.12
CA GLN A 156 -24.86 2.36 -2.70
C GLN A 156 -23.62 1.58 -3.20
N ALA A 157 -22.70 2.27 -3.87
CA ALA A 157 -21.44 1.68 -4.34
C ALA A 157 -20.59 1.13 -3.17
N TRP A 158 -20.55 1.84 -2.04
CA TRP A 158 -19.89 1.34 -0.83
C TRP A 158 -20.54 0.07 -0.29
N LYS A 159 -21.86 -0.03 -0.27
CA LYS A 159 -22.55 -1.27 0.14
C LYS A 159 -22.21 -2.45 -0.78
N GLU A 160 -22.16 -2.22 -2.07
CA GLU A 160 -21.79 -3.25 -3.05
C GLU A 160 -20.33 -3.67 -2.89
N LEU A 161 -19.42 -2.71 -2.71
CA LEU A 161 -18.01 -2.97 -2.45
C LEU A 161 -17.80 -3.79 -1.18
N LEU A 162 -18.40 -3.37 -0.06
CA LEU A 162 -18.30 -4.07 1.21
C LEU A 162 -18.88 -5.50 1.12
N ALA A 163 -20.04 -5.67 0.49
CA ALA A 163 -20.62 -6.99 0.31
C ALA A 163 -19.71 -7.92 -0.52
N GLY A 164 -19.15 -7.41 -1.62
CA GLY A 164 -18.22 -8.18 -2.46
C GLY A 164 -16.90 -8.50 -1.75
N TYR A 165 -16.34 -7.53 -1.04
CA TYR A 165 -15.09 -7.69 -0.28
C TYR A 165 -15.24 -8.74 0.83
N HIS A 166 -16.31 -8.68 1.62
CA HIS A 166 -16.56 -9.63 2.70
C HIS A 166 -16.94 -11.03 2.21
N ALA A 167 -17.41 -11.18 0.97
CA ALA A 167 -17.68 -12.49 0.38
C ALA A 167 -16.40 -13.28 0.04
N ILE A 168 -15.25 -12.60 -0.09
CA ILE A 168 -13.98 -13.24 -0.40
C ILE A 168 -13.37 -13.79 0.90
N GLY A 169 -13.06 -15.11 0.93
CA GLY A 169 -12.40 -15.76 2.07
C GLY A 169 -13.33 -16.25 3.19
N LYS A 170 -14.65 -15.98 3.15
CA LYS A 170 -15.56 -16.59 4.12
C LYS A 170 -15.99 -18.01 3.68
N PRO A 171 -15.80 -19.04 4.53
CA PRO A 171 -16.63 -20.22 4.43
C PRO A 171 -18.08 -19.81 4.77
N THR A 172 -19.05 -20.27 3.98
CA THR A 172 -20.49 -20.04 4.14
C THR A 172 -20.96 -20.46 5.53
N SER A 173 -20.97 -19.58 6.52
CA SER A 173 -21.65 -19.78 7.79
C SER A 173 -22.05 -18.44 8.38
N ASP A 174 -23.33 -18.32 8.71
CA ASP A 174 -24.08 -17.29 9.38
C ASP A 174 -23.25 -16.34 10.29
N ASP A 175 -22.95 -15.15 9.75
CA ASP A 175 -22.70 -13.99 10.58
C ASP A 175 -23.54 -12.82 10.06
N THR A 176 -24.57 -12.45 10.82
CA THR A 176 -25.33 -11.21 10.66
C THR A 176 -24.39 -10.02 10.61
N PRO A 177 -24.58 -9.06 9.69
CA PRO A 177 -23.80 -7.84 9.66
C PRO A 177 -24.05 -7.05 10.96
N GLY A 178 -23.13 -7.20 11.92
CA GLY A 178 -23.06 -6.35 13.09
C GLY A 178 -22.53 -4.97 12.70
N SER A 179 -22.85 -3.96 13.49
CA SER A 179 -22.36 -2.59 13.38
C SER A 179 -20.84 -2.59 13.12
N GLU A 180 -20.44 -2.24 11.89
CA GLU A 180 -19.04 -2.18 11.50
C GLU A 180 -18.35 -1.05 12.29
N SER A 181 -17.33 -1.40 13.06
CA SER A 181 -16.50 -0.45 13.79
C SER A 181 -15.32 0.03 12.92
N ILE A 182 -14.74 1.20 13.24
CA ILE A 182 -13.58 1.74 12.49
C ILE A 182 -12.45 0.70 12.30
N PRO A 183 -12.13 -0.17 13.29
CA PRO A 183 -11.15 -1.26 13.10
C PRO A 183 -11.48 -2.23 11.97
N ASP A 184 -12.76 -2.44 11.65
CA ASP A 184 -13.17 -3.37 10.61
C ASP A 184 -12.94 -2.82 9.19
N PHE A 185 -12.84 -1.49 9.04
CA PHE A 185 -12.54 -0.84 7.77
C PHE A 185 -11.04 -0.77 7.44
N LEU A 186 -10.14 -0.89 8.44
CA LEU A 186 -8.70 -0.73 8.19
C LEU A 186 -8.13 -1.74 7.17
N PRO A 187 -8.48 -3.03 7.20
CA PRO A 187 -8.03 -3.97 6.19
C PRO A 187 -8.54 -3.61 4.80
N LEU A 188 -9.81 -3.19 4.68
CA LEU A 188 -10.39 -2.76 3.41
C LEU A 188 -9.68 -1.52 2.86
N PHE A 189 -9.42 -0.50 3.67
CA PHE A 189 -8.70 0.70 3.23
C PHE A 189 -7.27 0.39 2.82
N SER A 190 -6.58 -0.47 3.58
CA SER A 190 -5.25 -0.95 3.21
C SER A 190 -5.25 -1.65 1.85
N ASP A 191 -6.19 -2.58 1.66
CA ASP A 191 -6.34 -3.31 0.40
C ASP A 191 -6.77 -2.38 -0.75
N LEU A 192 -7.61 -1.35 -0.51
CA LEU A 192 -8.00 -0.33 -1.51
C LEU A 192 -6.80 0.49 -1.99
N LEU A 193 -5.99 1.00 -1.07
CA LEU A 193 -4.79 1.76 -1.42
C LEU A 193 -3.78 0.87 -2.16
N GLU A 194 -3.55 -0.37 -1.71
CA GLU A 194 -2.67 -1.32 -2.37
C GLU A 194 -3.21 -1.78 -3.74
N ALA A 195 -4.53 -1.94 -3.89
CA ALA A 195 -5.15 -2.27 -5.16
C ALA A 195 -4.93 -1.18 -6.21
N LYS A 196 -4.90 0.08 -5.79
CA LYS A 196 -4.54 1.21 -6.65
C LYS A 196 -3.06 1.21 -6.98
N ASP A 197 -2.22 1.31 -5.95
CA ASP A 197 -0.77 1.29 -6.09
C ASP A 197 -0.11 1.00 -4.73
N ARG A 198 0.88 0.12 -4.71
CA ARG A 198 1.61 -0.23 -3.49
C ARG A 198 2.43 0.94 -2.92
N GLN A 199 2.93 1.84 -3.78
CA GLN A 199 3.63 3.03 -3.33
C GLN A 199 2.69 3.99 -2.61
N LEU A 200 1.43 4.10 -3.07
CA LEU A 200 0.40 4.88 -2.40
C LEU A 200 0.13 4.35 -0.98
N LEU A 201 -0.06 3.02 -0.83
CA LEU A 201 -0.23 2.41 0.50
C LEU A 201 0.99 2.68 1.40
N ASN A 202 2.20 2.52 0.88
CA ASN A 202 3.42 2.74 1.63
C ASN A 202 3.56 4.20 2.06
N HIS A 203 3.26 5.15 1.17
CA HIS A 203 3.23 6.58 1.47
C HIS A 203 2.24 6.90 2.59
N CYS A 204 0.98 6.52 2.44
CA CYS A 204 -0.07 6.75 3.43
C CYS A 204 0.29 6.15 4.81
N SER A 205 0.91 4.96 4.81
CA SER A 205 1.36 4.30 6.04
C SER A 205 2.47 5.09 6.75
N ARG A 206 3.47 5.58 6.01
CA ARG A 206 4.56 6.40 6.56
C ARG A 206 4.06 7.76 7.04
N VAL A 207 3.18 8.41 6.28
CA VAL A 207 2.57 9.69 6.68
C VAL A 207 1.79 9.54 7.98
N SER A 208 0.98 8.49 8.12
CA SER A 208 0.27 8.18 9.37
C SER A 208 1.23 7.97 10.54
N PHE A 209 2.34 7.27 10.31
CA PHE A 209 3.38 7.08 11.31
C PHE A 209 4.03 8.41 11.75
N TYR A 210 4.47 9.25 10.81
CA TYR A 210 5.08 10.55 11.12
C TYR A 210 4.12 11.50 11.82
N ALA A 211 2.86 11.56 11.39
CA ALA A 211 1.83 12.36 12.04
C ALA A 211 1.61 11.92 13.49
N THR A 212 1.59 10.60 13.74
CA THR A 212 1.42 10.02 15.09
C THR A 212 2.63 10.31 15.99
N LEU A 213 3.86 10.33 15.46
CA LEU A 213 5.04 10.75 16.22
C LEU A 213 4.88 12.17 16.77
N LEU A 214 4.40 13.11 15.96
CA LEU A 214 4.15 14.48 16.40
C LEU A 214 3.00 14.55 17.41
N ALA A 215 1.92 13.79 17.20
CA ALA A 215 0.76 13.73 18.09
C ALA A 215 1.14 13.41 19.55
N ASN A 216 2.13 12.56 19.76
CA ASN A 216 2.62 12.19 21.09
C ASN A 216 3.35 13.33 21.83
N ARG A 217 3.61 14.46 21.18
CA ARG A 217 4.32 15.64 21.73
C ARG A 217 3.43 16.86 21.88
N ILE A 218 2.18 16.75 21.46
CA ILE A 218 1.14 17.77 21.61
C ILE A 218 -0.04 17.17 22.37
N ASN A 219 -0.76 18.02 23.09
CA ASN A 219 -1.85 17.57 23.98
C ASN A 219 -3.13 17.26 23.19
N LEU A 220 -3.09 16.24 22.30
CA LEU A 220 -4.30 15.73 21.65
C LEU A 220 -5.03 14.74 22.54
N THR A 221 -6.33 14.79 22.54
CA THR A 221 -7.19 13.76 23.15
C THR A 221 -7.03 12.43 22.43
N LEU A 222 -7.39 11.32 23.07
CA LEU A 222 -7.32 10.00 22.43
C LEU A 222 -8.20 9.93 21.15
N ALA A 223 -9.32 10.65 21.12
CA ALA A 223 -10.19 10.73 19.93
C ALA A 223 -9.47 11.44 18.79
N GLU A 224 -8.86 12.60 19.04
CA GLU A 224 -8.07 13.33 18.05
C GLU A 224 -6.85 12.53 17.54
N GLN A 225 -6.16 11.80 18.43
CA GLN A 225 -5.06 10.92 18.02
C GLN A 225 -5.52 9.82 17.07
N LYS A 226 -6.68 9.18 17.35
CA LYS A 226 -7.29 8.19 16.46
C LYS A 226 -7.71 8.79 15.12
N SER A 227 -8.38 9.95 15.17
CA SER A 227 -8.78 10.68 13.95
C SER A 227 -7.57 11.11 13.12
N LEU A 228 -6.48 11.55 13.78
CA LEU A 228 -5.23 11.91 13.09
C LEU A 228 -4.59 10.70 12.41
N ALA A 229 -4.45 9.58 13.12
CA ALA A 229 -3.84 8.38 12.55
C ALA A 229 -4.63 7.85 11.34
N LEU A 230 -5.96 7.78 11.47
CA LEU A 230 -6.84 7.33 10.38
C LEU A 230 -6.88 8.35 9.24
N GLY A 231 -7.03 9.65 9.54
CA GLY A 231 -7.06 10.70 8.52
C GLY A 231 -5.76 10.81 7.75
N ALA A 232 -4.61 10.69 8.44
CA ALA A 232 -3.29 10.64 7.80
C ALA A 232 -3.11 9.38 6.94
N PHE A 233 -3.67 8.24 7.35
CA PHE A 233 -3.65 7.03 6.53
C PHE A 233 -4.55 7.14 5.29
N LEU A 234 -5.61 7.92 5.35
CA LEU A 234 -6.60 8.07 4.28
C LEU A 234 -6.47 9.38 3.49
N HIS A 235 -5.49 10.25 3.80
CA HIS A 235 -5.42 11.59 3.22
C HIS A 235 -5.47 11.59 1.68
N ASP A 236 -4.85 10.60 1.09
CA ASP A 236 -4.75 10.40 -0.36
C ASP A 236 -5.77 9.40 -0.94
N ILE A 237 -6.80 8.99 -0.18
CA ILE A 237 -7.80 8.01 -0.65
C ILE A 237 -8.52 8.48 -1.93
N GLY A 238 -8.60 9.77 -2.18
CA GLY A 238 -9.15 10.32 -3.42
C GLY A 238 -8.34 10.00 -4.68
N LYS A 239 -7.10 9.54 -4.52
CA LYS A 239 -6.23 9.10 -5.64
C LYS A 239 -6.56 7.69 -6.13
N ILE A 240 -7.48 6.94 -5.49
CA ILE A 240 -7.91 5.62 -5.98
C ILE A 240 -8.78 5.69 -7.25
N GLY A 241 -9.11 6.88 -7.74
CA GLY A 241 -9.86 7.09 -8.99
C GLY A 241 -9.29 6.34 -10.20
N PRO A 242 -9.99 6.37 -11.36
CA PRO A 242 -9.57 5.61 -12.55
C PRO A 242 -8.26 6.12 -13.16
N GLU A 243 -7.88 7.37 -12.88
CA GLU A 243 -6.65 7.96 -13.42
C GLU A 243 -5.40 7.21 -12.90
N PRO A 244 -4.33 7.08 -13.68
CA PRO A 244 -3.07 6.48 -13.21
C PRO A 244 -2.56 7.17 -11.94
N TYR A 245 -2.06 6.39 -10.98
CA TYR A 245 -1.44 6.95 -9.79
C TYR A 245 -0.11 7.63 -10.15
N GLN A 246 0.03 8.88 -9.71
CA GLN A 246 1.29 9.62 -9.80
C GLN A 246 1.70 10.04 -8.38
N PHE A 247 2.93 9.72 -8.03
CA PHE A 247 3.48 10.02 -6.71
C PHE A 247 3.78 11.51 -6.52
N ALA A 248 4.07 12.22 -7.62
CA ALA A 248 4.38 13.65 -7.57
C ALA A 248 3.12 14.48 -7.34
N ASP A 249 3.11 15.25 -6.27
CA ASP A 249 2.24 16.41 -6.16
C ASP A 249 2.73 17.47 -7.17
N ASP A 250 1.80 18.28 -7.71
CA ASP A 250 2.01 19.28 -8.77
C ASP A 250 3.19 20.26 -8.57
N GLU A 251 3.81 20.25 -7.39
CA GLU A 251 4.88 21.18 -7.01
C GLU A 251 6.29 20.72 -7.39
N ILE A 252 6.50 19.43 -7.74
CA ILE A 252 7.84 18.88 -8.02
C ILE A 252 7.83 17.99 -9.28
N SER A 253 6.92 18.24 -10.23
CA SER A 253 6.92 17.50 -11.50
C SER A 253 8.16 17.83 -12.32
N VAL A 254 9.10 16.88 -12.38
CA VAL A 254 10.31 16.96 -13.22
C VAL A 254 10.02 16.63 -14.68
N THR A 255 8.84 16.13 -15.02
CA THR A 255 8.51 15.58 -16.35
C THR A 255 7.62 16.46 -17.22
N GLY A 256 7.08 17.58 -16.69
CA GLY A 256 6.33 18.55 -17.50
C GLY A 256 4.92 18.12 -17.95
N GLU A 257 4.47 16.91 -17.65
CA GLU A 257 3.08 16.49 -17.86
C GLU A 257 2.31 16.62 -16.54
N VAL A 258 1.53 17.68 -16.42
CA VAL A 258 0.70 17.94 -15.24
C VAL A 258 -0.60 17.17 -15.40
N VAL A 259 -0.75 16.04 -14.73
CA VAL A 259 -2.08 15.50 -14.43
C VAL A 259 -2.58 16.29 -13.21
N ASP A 260 -3.66 17.06 -13.41
CA ASP A 260 -4.27 17.88 -12.35
C ASP A 260 -4.85 16.99 -11.24
N ASN A 261 -4.03 16.67 -10.27
CA ASN A 261 -4.40 15.88 -9.09
C ASN A 261 -5.00 16.72 -7.95
N ARG A 262 -5.21 18.02 -8.15
CA ARG A 262 -5.69 18.95 -7.09
C ARG A 262 -7.08 18.62 -6.59
N HIS A 263 -7.84 17.77 -7.27
CA HIS A 263 -9.19 17.37 -6.87
C HIS A 263 -9.24 16.17 -5.91
N HIS A 264 -8.11 15.48 -5.66
CA HIS A 264 -8.14 14.30 -4.78
C HIS A 264 -8.53 14.60 -3.32
N PRO A 265 -8.23 15.78 -2.71
CA PRO A 265 -8.68 16.06 -1.35
C PRO A 265 -10.21 16.14 -1.26
N GLU A 266 -10.86 16.87 -2.18
CA GLU A 266 -12.32 16.96 -2.22
C GLU A 266 -12.97 15.62 -2.57
N ARG A 267 -12.43 14.89 -3.54
CA ARG A 267 -12.89 13.56 -3.92
C ARG A 267 -12.79 12.60 -2.74
N GLY A 268 -11.65 12.59 -2.05
CA GLY A 268 -11.41 11.70 -0.90
C GLY A 268 -12.37 12.01 0.25
N ALA A 269 -12.58 13.29 0.57
CA ALA A 269 -13.50 13.70 1.62
C ALA A 269 -14.95 13.26 1.30
N LYS A 270 -15.40 13.44 0.05
CA LYS A 270 -16.71 12.95 -0.41
C LYS A 270 -16.82 11.43 -0.38
N LEU A 271 -15.75 10.75 -0.79
CA LEU A 271 -15.71 9.27 -0.82
C LEU A 271 -15.94 8.65 0.55
N VAL A 272 -15.36 9.22 1.61
CA VAL A 272 -15.48 8.68 2.98
C VAL A 272 -16.72 9.15 3.73
N LEU A 273 -17.43 10.15 3.23
CA LEU A 273 -18.60 10.74 3.88
C LEU A 273 -19.70 9.72 4.24
N PRO A 274 -20.08 8.76 3.34
CA PRO A 274 -21.11 7.76 3.64
C PRO A 274 -20.73 6.75 4.73
N LEU A 275 -19.44 6.68 5.11
CA LEU A 275 -18.94 5.70 6.08
C LEU A 275 -19.14 6.12 7.53
N GLY A 276 -19.60 7.35 7.79
CA GLY A 276 -19.82 7.85 9.15
C GLY A 276 -18.57 7.96 10.01
N LEU A 277 -17.40 8.17 9.39
CA LEU A 277 -16.13 8.39 10.10
C LEU A 277 -16.18 9.70 10.89
N PRO A 278 -15.33 9.88 11.94
CA PRO A 278 -15.21 11.15 12.65
C PRO A 278 -15.00 12.33 11.68
N ALA A 279 -15.64 13.46 11.95
CA ALA A 279 -15.61 14.64 11.07
C ALA A 279 -14.18 15.13 10.81
N GLU A 280 -13.29 15.01 11.78
CA GLU A 280 -11.88 15.36 11.71
C GLU A 280 -11.14 14.57 10.61
N VAL A 281 -11.53 13.30 10.37
CA VAL A 281 -10.94 12.47 9.30
C VAL A 281 -11.24 13.09 7.93
N GLY A 282 -12.50 13.46 7.70
CA GLY A 282 -12.90 14.17 6.47
C GLY A 282 -12.20 15.52 6.31
N GLN A 283 -12.03 16.27 7.40
CA GLN A 283 -11.29 17.53 7.40
C GLN A 283 -9.80 17.35 7.08
N ILE A 284 -9.16 16.34 7.63
CA ILE A 284 -7.77 16.01 7.29
C ILE A 284 -7.66 15.74 5.80
N ILE A 285 -8.51 14.87 5.26
CA ILE A 285 -8.51 14.51 3.84
C ILE A 285 -8.77 15.76 2.95
N ALA A 286 -9.69 16.64 3.34
CA ALA A 286 -10.04 17.83 2.55
C ALA A 286 -8.96 18.90 2.56
N TYR A 287 -8.19 19.03 3.66
CA TYR A 287 -7.36 20.22 3.91
C TYR A 287 -5.86 19.95 4.02
N HIS A 288 -5.37 18.74 3.77
CA HIS A 288 -3.94 18.41 3.93
C HIS A 288 -3.01 19.11 2.93
N HIS A 289 -3.54 19.72 1.88
CA HIS A 289 -2.79 20.56 0.92
C HIS A 289 -3.00 22.07 1.15
N GLU A 290 -3.71 22.47 2.22
CA GLU A 290 -3.77 23.86 2.61
C GLU A 290 -2.41 24.32 3.17
N ARG A 291 -2.03 25.57 2.86
CA ARG A 291 -0.77 26.16 3.28
C ARG A 291 -1.01 27.27 4.28
N TRP A 292 -0.09 27.45 5.19
CA TRP A 292 -0.19 28.43 6.26
C TRP A 292 -0.43 29.87 5.77
N ASP A 293 0.16 30.24 4.64
CA ASP A 293 0.00 31.57 4.01
C ASP A 293 -1.29 31.74 3.17
N GLY A 294 -2.09 30.68 3.02
CA GLY A 294 -3.32 30.67 2.21
C GLY A 294 -3.09 30.41 0.72
N SER A 295 -1.87 30.09 0.29
CA SER A 295 -1.56 29.74 -1.11
C SER A 295 -1.88 28.29 -1.45
N GLY A 296 -2.41 27.51 -0.48
CA GLY A 296 -2.77 26.12 -0.64
C GLY A 296 -4.10 25.89 -1.37
N TYR A 297 -4.53 24.65 -1.42
CA TYR A 297 -5.78 24.24 -2.06
C TYR A 297 -6.48 23.15 -1.20
N PRO A 298 -7.79 22.89 -1.40
CA PRO A 298 -8.68 23.45 -2.45
C PRO A 298 -9.35 24.79 -2.05
N PHE A 299 -9.33 25.19 -0.78
CA PHE A 299 -10.13 26.33 -0.30
C PHE A 299 -9.32 27.60 -0.02
N GLY A 300 -7.98 27.53 0.00
CA GLY A 300 -7.12 28.66 0.31
C GLY A 300 -7.24 29.13 1.78
N LEU A 301 -7.43 28.20 2.70
CA LEU A 301 -7.49 28.51 4.14
C LEU A 301 -6.13 29.00 4.63
N GLN A 302 -6.14 29.98 5.56
CA GLN A 302 -4.94 30.60 6.07
C GLN A 302 -4.79 30.42 7.58
N GLY A 303 -3.56 30.21 8.03
CA GLY A 303 -3.19 30.20 9.44
C GLY A 303 -4.00 29.19 10.27
N GLU A 304 -4.55 29.63 11.38
CA GLU A 304 -5.37 28.80 12.28
C GLU A 304 -6.76 28.45 11.70
N GLY A 305 -7.16 29.05 10.57
CA GLY A 305 -8.33 28.59 9.82
C GLY A 305 -8.17 27.20 9.23
N ILE A 306 -6.94 26.70 9.08
CA ILE A 306 -6.66 25.31 8.70
C ILE A 306 -6.77 24.44 9.95
N PRO A 307 -7.59 23.36 9.96
CA PRO A 307 -7.67 22.45 11.09
C PRO A 307 -6.29 21.93 11.52
N GLN A 308 -6.03 21.91 12.84
CA GLN A 308 -4.70 21.54 13.36
C GLN A 308 -4.24 20.17 12.87
N LEU A 309 -5.14 19.19 12.83
CA LEU A 309 -4.79 17.83 12.39
C LEU A 309 -4.40 17.80 10.90
N ALA A 310 -5.00 18.63 10.05
CA ALA A 310 -4.61 18.77 8.65
C ALA A 310 -3.24 19.43 8.50
N ARG A 311 -2.92 20.45 9.33
CA ARG A 311 -1.55 21.05 9.37
C ARG A 311 -0.49 20.05 9.75
N ILE A 312 -0.78 19.11 10.64
CA ILE A 312 0.12 18.02 11.04
C ILE A 312 0.34 17.07 9.86
N VAL A 313 -0.71 16.69 9.15
CA VAL A 313 -0.58 15.79 7.99
C VAL A 313 0.16 16.45 6.84
N CYS A 314 -0.05 17.75 6.60
CA CYS A 314 0.74 18.53 5.62
C CYS A 314 2.25 18.47 5.89
N LEU A 315 2.68 18.59 7.15
CA LEU A 315 4.08 18.41 7.55
C LEU A 315 4.57 16.97 7.29
N ALA A 316 3.79 15.99 7.74
CA ALA A 316 4.15 14.59 7.66
C ALA A 316 4.30 14.10 6.21
N GLN A 317 3.38 14.46 5.32
CA GLN A 317 3.46 14.09 3.90
C GLN A 317 4.64 14.76 3.19
N THR A 318 4.90 16.04 3.47
CA THR A 318 6.03 16.75 2.87
C THR A 318 7.35 16.11 3.31
N PHE A 319 7.47 15.74 4.59
CA PHE A 319 8.65 15.03 5.09
C PHE A 319 8.83 13.69 4.39
N ASP A 320 7.74 12.91 4.21
CA ASP A 320 7.78 11.66 3.47
C ASP A 320 8.23 11.88 2.02
N HIS A 321 7.66 12.86 1.33
CA HIS A 321 8.08 13.21 -0.04
C HIS A 321 9.56 13.57 -0.12
N LEU A 322 10.13 14.25 0.86
CA LEU A 322 11.54 14.62 0.85
C LEU A 322 12.48 13.44 1.12
N THR A 323 12.05 12.47 1.94
CA THR A 323 12.89 11.39 2.46
C THR A 323 12.63 10.01 1.85
N ALA A 324 11.52 9.83 1.12
CA ALA A 324 11.21 8.56 0.46
C ALA A 324 12.03 8.36 -0.82
N GLU A 325 12.37 7.09 -1.08
CA GLU A 325 12.94 6.67 -2.37
C GLU A 325 11.87 6.74 -3.46
N LEU A 326 12.15 7.52 -4.49
CA LEU A 326 11.30 7.69 -5.65
C LEU A 326 12.09 7.43 -6.93
N PRO A 327 11.47 6.87 -7.98
CA PRO A 327 12.13 6.71 -9.27
C PRO A 327 12.70 8.04 -9.79
N GLY A 328 14.00 8.05 -10.10
CA GLY A 328 14.67 9.23 -10.66
C GLY A 328 15.03 10.34 -9.66
N ARG A 329 14.81 10.12 -8.35
CA ARG A 329 15.14 11.12 -7.32
C ARG A 329 15.92 10.50 -6.17
N THR A 330 17.01 11.15 -5.76
CA THR A 330 17.74 10.81 -4.53
C THR A 330 17.00 11.39 -3.32
N PRO A 331 16.64 10.57 -2.31
CA PRO A 331 16.01 11.06 -1.10
C PRO A 331 16.95 11.94 -0.30
N LEU A 332 16.40 12.94 0.39
CA LEU A 332 17.16 13.77 1.30
C LEU A 332 17.46 13.02 2.61
N SER A 333 18.56 13.39 3.25
CA SER A 333 18.77 12.98 4.64
C SER A 333 17.69 13.61 5.55
N ILE A 334 17.46 13.00 6.71
CA ILE A 334 16.50 13.54 7.70
C ILE A 334 16.87 14.98 8.07
N ASP A 335 18.18 15.27 8.24
CA ASP A 335 18.64 16.60 8.63
C ASP A 335 18.43 17.62 7.52
N ASP A 336 18.73 17.27 6.27
CA ASP A 336 18.49 18.14 5.11
C ASP A 336 16.98 18.39 4.89
N ALA A 337 16.15 17.35 5.02
CA ALA A 337 14.70 17.47 4.94
C ALA A 337 14.15 18.41 6.03
N CYS A 338 14.60 18.26 7.28
CA CYS A 338 14.23 19.16 8.39
C CYS A 338 14.69 20.60 8.12
N GLN A 339 15.88 20.80 7.57
CA GLN A 339 16.38 22.14 7.21
C GLN A 339 15.52 22.76 6.11
N GLN A 340 15.18 22.00 5.08
CA GLN A 340 14.29 22.45 4.00
C GLN A 340 12.90 22.81 4.53
N MET A 341 12.30 21.98 5.37
CA MET A 341 10.99 22.26 5.98
C MET A 341 11.00 23.54 6.82
N ARG A 342 12.08 23.79 7.59
CA ARG A 342 12.24 25.04 8.34
C ARG A 342 12.26 26.26 7.42
N SER A 343 12.80 26.18 6.22
CA SER A 343 12.79 27.29 5.26
C SER A 343 11.41 27.65 4.76
N TYR A 344 10.45 26.72 4.86
CA TYR A 344 9.04 26.94 4.50
C TYR A 344 8.14 27.29 5.70
N ALA A 345 8.71 27.43 6.90
CA ALA A 345 7.96 27.85 8.08
C ALA A 345 7.41 29.28 7.91
N GLY A 346 6.12 29.47 8.16
CA GLY A 346 5.42 30.75 7.97
C GLY A 346 4.84 30.94 6.57
N THR A 347 5.20 30.10 5.61
CA THR A 347 4.57 30.05 4.26
C THR A 347 3.76 28.77 4.10
N HIS A 348 4.39 27.64 3.89
CA HIS A 348 3.70 26.37 3.77
C HIS A 348 3.20 25.84 5.11
N PHE A 349 4.00 25.99 6.16
CA PHE A 349 3.78 25.35 7.46
C PHE A 349 3.64 26.33 8.61
N GLU A 350 2.90 25.91 9.63
CA GLU A 350 2.88 26.62 10.92
C GLU A 350 4.28 26.59 11.56
N PRO A 351 4.90 27.73 11.91
CA PRO A 351 6.26 27.77 12.41
C PRO A 351 6.49 26.92 13.67
N LYS A 352 5.56 26.96 14.63
CA LYS A 352 5.68 26.21 15.88
C LYS A 352 5.60 24.70 15.67
N LEU A 353 4.67 24.24 14.85
CA LEU A 353 4.55 22.82 14.51
C LEU A 353 5.73 22.32 13.70
N THR A 354 6.27 23.14 12.78
CA THR A 354 7.46 22.79 11.99
C THR A 354 8.65 22.52 12.86
N GLU A 355 8.94 23.42 13.81
CA GLU A 355 10.09 23.26 14.70
C GLU A 355 9.93 22.05 15.63
N LEU A 356 8.72 21.83 16.13
CA LEU A 356 8.42 20.66 16.95
C LEU A 356 8.56 19.36 16.16
N PHE A 357 8.03 19.30 14.93
CA PHE A 357 8.13 18.14 14.05
C PHE A 357 9.60 17.82 13.72
N ALA A 358 10.39 18.80 13.30
CA ALA A 358 11.80 18.62 12.99
C ALA A 358 12.57 18.05 14.19
N ARG A 359 12.31 18.56 15.40
CA ARG A 359 12.91 18.03 16.63
C ARG A 359 12.52 16.58 16.88
N VAL A 360 11.23 16.25 16.77
CA VAL A 360 10.71 14.89 17.02
C VAL A 360 11.33 13.87 16.07
N VAL A 361 11.39 14.15 14.77
CA VAL A 361 11.96 13.20 13.79
C VAL A 361 13.48 13.06 13.97
N GLN A 362 14.19 14.13 14.37
CA GLN A 362 15.62 14.06 14.68
C GLN A 362 15.90 13.23 15.95
N GLU A 363 15.10 13.39 17.01
CA GLU A 363 15.19 12.56 18.23
C GLU A 363 14.93 11.08 17.93
N CYS A 364 13.97 10.78 17.04
CA CYS A 364 13.60 9.41 16.67
C CYS A 364 14.47 8.81 15.58
N LYS A 365 15.45 9.53 15.03
CA LYS A 365 16.26 9.12 13.87
C LYS A 365 16.81 7.70 13.97
N ALA A 366 17.28 7.27 15.15
CA ALA A 366 17.81 5.93 15.38
C ALA A 366 16.73 4.83 15.41
N SER A 367 15.47 5.23 15.64
CA SER A 367 14.30 4.32 15.80
C SER A 367 13.36 4.38 14.59
N LEU A 368 13.62 5.25 13.62
CA LEU A 368 12.79 5.32 12.41
C LEU A 368 12.92 4.01 11.63
N PRO A 369 11.81 3.44 11.14
CA PRO A 369 11.84 2.19 10.38
C PRO A 369 12.82 2.30 9.21
N ALA A 370 13.61 1.25 8.97
CA ALA A 370 14.50 1.18 7.81
C ALA A 370 13.76 1.35 6.45
N MET A 371 12.43 1.26 6.45
CA MET A 371 11.55 1.59 5.32
C MET A 371 11.43 3.10 5.05
N ALA A 372 11.80 3.94 6.00
CA ALA A 372 11.73 5.40 5.91
C ALA A 372 13.08 6.05 5.62
N ILE A 373 14.18 5.30 5.74
CA ILE A 373 15.53 5.83 5.54
C ILE A 373 16.09 5.14 4.31
N ALA A 374 16.34 5.90 3.25
CA ALA A 374 17.18 5.47 2.15
C ALA A 374 18.55 5.08 2.72
N THR A 375 18.85 3.81 2.77
CA THR A 375 20.16 3.33 3.17
C THR A 375 21.08 3.38 1.97
N THR A 376 22.11 4.20 2.06
CA THR A 376 23.36 4.24 1.31
C THR A 376 23.30 4.01 -0.21
N PRO A 377 23.87 4.90 -1.02
CA PRO A 377 24.03 4.67 -2.45
C PRO A 377 24.74 3.33 -2.64
N ILE A 378 24.22 2.50 -3.50
CA ILE A 378 24.98 1.39 -4.07
C ILE A 378 26.13 2.05 -4.81
N ASP A 379 27.33 1.95 -4.28
CA ASP A 379 28.56 2.38 -4.91
C ASP A 379 28.69 1.64 -6.26
N ARG A 380 28.35 2.34 -7.34
CA ARG A 380 28.55 1.88 -8.71
C ARG A 380 29.96 2.26 -9.18
N SER A 381 30.95 1.94 -8.38
CA SER A 381 32.35 1.95 -8.79
C SER A 381 32.86 0.53 -8.72
N ASP A 382 32.54 -0.27 -9.70
CA ASP A 382 33.45 -1.21 -10.35
C ASP A 382 32.77 -1.79 -11.58
N SER A 383 33.16 -1.21 -12.71
CA SER A 383 32.92 -1.66 -14.08
C SER A 383 33.76 -2.87 -14.43
#